data_b4ea57b5b3d4217d2cbcfeccaa61453f
#
_entry.id   b4ea57b5b3d4217d2cbcfeccaa61453f
#
_cell.length_a   1.000
_cell.length_b   1.000
_cell.length_c   1.000
_cell.angle_alpha   90.00
_cell.angle_beta   90.00
_cell.angle_gamma   90.00
#
_symmetry.space_group_name_H-M   'P 1'
#
loop_
_entity.id
_entity.type
_entity.pdbx_description
1 polymer ?
#
loop_
_entity_poly.entity_id
_entity_poly.type
_entity_poly.pdbx_seq_one_letter_code
_entity_poly.pdbx_strand_id
1 'polypeptide(L)'
;CPCAMGLATPTSIMVGTGRGAEMGVLFRKGDALQVLAEVDTIALDKTGTLTAGRPEVTDLDVFNGWSQADALRLVASVEAQSEHPIASAILRHAETQGLSLAAVTSFASQTGHGVRAEVEGRRVLVGADRFMQAEGVSLAAAEGRSAAWGAEGKTPLFAAVDGALVAMIGVADPIKETTPQALEALHEAGLKIAMITGD
;
A
#
# COMPACT_ATOMS: atom_id res chain seq x y z
N CYS A 1 -42.60 -32.33 13.86
CA CYS A 1 -43.62 -31.28 14.01
C CYS A 1 -43.31 -30.14 13.05
N PRO A 2 -44.23 -29.75 12.13
CA PRO A 2 -43.96 -28.70 11.14
C PRO A 2 -43.71 -27.33 11.77
N CYS A 3 -44.13 -27.09 13.02
CA CYS A 3 -43.92 -25.85 13.75
C CYS A 3 -42.43 -25.55 14.02
N ALA A 4 -41.62 -26.57 14.31
CA ALA A 4 -40.21 -26.37 14.55
C ALA A 4 -39.44 -25.91 13.29
N MET A 5 -39.75 -26.50 12.13
CA MET A 5 -39.15 -26.13 10.85
C MET A 5 -39.75 -24.85 10.26
N GLY A 6 -41.05 -24.59 10.46
CA GLY A 6 -41.77 -23.45 9.91
C GLY A 6 -41.54 -22.14 10.65
N LEU A 7 -41.18 -22.16 11.94
CA LEU A 7 -41.01 -20.96 12.75
C LEU A 7 -39.60 -20.83 13.36
N ALA A 8 -39.02 -21.93 13.87
CA ALA A 8 -37.74 -21.84 14.59
C ALA A 8 -36.59 -21.43 13.67
N THR A 9 -36.47 -22.02 12.48
CA THR A 9 -35.40 -21.70 11.54
C THR A 9 -35.47 -20.25 11.02
N PRO A 10 -36.62 -19.74 10.52
CA PRO A 10 -36.73 -18.35 10.11
C PRO A 10 -36.49 -17.35 11.27
N THR A 11 -36.95 -17.69 12.47
CA THR A 11 -36.75 -16.85 13.64
C THR A 11 -35.27 -16.79 14.04
N SER A 12 -34.56 -17.92 14.02
CA SER A 12 -33.13 -17.95 14.31
C SER A 12 -32.32 -17.15 13.29
N ILE A 13 -32.65 -17.24 12.00
CA ILE A 13 -32.03 -16.45 10.93
C ILE A 13 -32.30 -14.94 11.17
N MET A 14 -33.54 -14.57 11.50
CA MET A 14 -33.92 -13.17 11.76
C MET A 14 -33.16 -12.60 12.96
N VAL A 15 -33.07 -13.33 14.06
CA VAL A 15 -32.33 -12.90 15.25
C VAL A 15 -30.83 -12.84 14.96
N GLY A 16 -30.27 -13.83 14.27
CA GLY A 16 -28.85 -13.86 13.91
C GLY A 16 -28.45 -12.73 12.96
N THR A 17 -29.25 -12.48 11.92
CA THR A 17 -29.00 -11.37 10.98
C THR A 17 -29.22 -10.00 11.64
N GLY A 18 -30.21 -9.88 12.54
CA GLY A 18 -30.43 -8.68 13.35
C GLY A 18 -29.22 -8.37 14.25
N ARG A 19 -28.70 -9.39 14.94
CA ARG A 19 -27.50 -9.24 15.76
C ARG A 19 -26.27 -8.89 14.92
N GLY A 20 -26.12 -9.50 13.74
CA GLY A 20 -25.08 -9.14 12.77
C GLY A 20 -25.16 -7.67 12.38
N ALA A 21 -26.37 -7.16 12.08
CA ALA A 21 -26.58 -5.77 11.70
C ALA A 21 -26.23 -4.79 12.82
N GLU A 22 -26.52 -5.11 14.08
CA GLU A 22 -26.09 -4.32 15.25
C GLU A 22 -24.56 -4.22 15.36
N MET A 23 -23.84 -5.26 14.89
CA MET A 23 -22.39 -5.31 14.86
C MET A 23 -21.78 -4.73 13.56
N GLY A 24 -22.62 -4.16 12.68
CA GLY A 24 -22.20 -3.60 11.40
C GLY A 24 -22.04 -4.62 10.26
N VAL A 25 -22.48 -5.89 10.48
CA VAL A 25 -22.42 -6.96 9.48
C VAL A 25 -23.78 -7.15 8.85
N LEU A 26 -23.89 -6.91 7.55
CA LEU A 26 -25.15 -7.02 6.80
C LEU A 26 -25.18 -8.28 5.93
N PHE A 27 -26.17 -9.14 6.15
CA PHE A 27 -26.41 -10.32 5.33
C PHE A 27 -27.45 -10.00 4.22
N ARG A 28 -27.10 -10.19 2.96
CA ARG A 28 -28.01 -9.97 1.83
C ARG A 28 -29.04 -11.08 1.66
N LYS A 29 -28.71 -12.29 2.14
CA LYS A 29 -29.56 -13.48 2.04
C LYS A 29 -29.51 -14.25 3.35
N GLY A 30 -30.61 -14.89 3.73
CA GLY A 30 -30.69 -15.66 4.97
C GLY A 30 -29.81 -16.93 4.98
N ASP A 31 -29.57 -17.54 3.81
CA ASP A 31 -28.67 -18.69 3.65
C ASP A 31 -27.18 -18.33 3.83
N ALA A 32 -26.80 -17.07 3.61
CA ALA A 32 -25.42 -16.63 3.80
C ALA A 32 -24.93 -16.82 5.24
N LEU A 33 -25.82 -16.72 6.24
CA LEU A 33 -25.47 -16.97 7.64
C LEU A 33 -25.14 -18.45 7.88
N GLN A 34 -25.86 -19.37 7.22
CA GLN A 34 -25.60 -20.80 7.31
C GLN A 34 -24.31 -21.18 6.61
N VAL A 35 -24.08 -20.66 5.39
CA VAL A 35 -22.82 -20.86 4.64
C VAL A 35 -21.63 -20.36 5.44
N LEU A 36 -21.75 -19.19 6.08
CA LEU A 36 -20.67 -18.64 6.91
C LEU A 36 -20.31 -19.55 8.09
N ALA A 37 -21.27 -20.25 8.65
CA ALA A 37 -21.03 -21.20 9.75
C ALA A 37 -20.29 -22.49 9.32
N GLU A 38 -20.26 -22.78 8.02
CA GLU A 38 -19.66 -24.00 7.46
C GLU A 38 -18.30 -23.74 6.79
N VAL A 39 -17.86 -22.48 6.68
CA VAL A 39 -16.57 -22.17 6.05
C VAL A 39 -15.42 -22.67 6.93
N ASP A 40 -14.43 -23.24 6.30
CA ASP A 40 -13.17 -23.68 6.92
C ASP A 40 -11.98 -22.82 6.50
N THR A 41 -12.16 -21.99 5.49
CA THR A 41 -11.11 -21.15 4.91
C THR A 41 -11.66 -19.77 4.60
N ILE A 42 -10.91 -18.75 4.99
CA ILE A 42 -11.20 -17.35 4.68
C ILE A 42 -10.08 -16.76 3.81
N ALA A 43 -10.46 -16.14 2.72
CA ALA A 43 -9.55 -15.41 1.84
C ALA A 43 -9.66 -13.91 2.13
N LEU A 44 -8.53 -13.29 2.50
CA LEU A 44 -8.45 -11.88 2.85
C LEU A 44 -7.64 -11.12 1.80
N ASP A 45 -8.18 -10.01 1.31
CA ASP A 45 -7.40 -9.08 0.51
C ASP A 45 -6.33 -8.39 1.39
N LYS A 46 -5.13 -8.18 0.82
CA LYS A 46 -4.04 -7.51 1.52
C LYS A 46 -4.35 -6.03 1.69
N THR A 47 -4.54 -5.32 0.56
CA THR A 47 -4.55 -3.85 0.52
C THR A 47 -5.87 -3.27 0.98
N GLY A 48 -5.84 -2.44 2.03
CA GLY A 48 -7.04 -1.81 2.60
C GLY A 48 -7.87 -2.73 3.51
N THR A 49 -7.63 -4.05 3.50
CA THR A 49 -8.26 -5.02 4.40
C THR A 49 -7.34 -5.37 5.57
N LEU A 50 -6.22 -6.02 5.31
CA LEU A 50 -5.20 -6.32 6.32
C LEU A 50 -4.30 -5.12 6.61
N THR A 51 -4.11 -4.27 5.61
CA THR A 51 -3.34 -3.03 5.69
C THR A 51 -4.27 -1.82 5.72
N ALA A 52 -3.72 -0.66 6.05
CA ALA A 52 -4.47 0.60 6.17
C ALA A 52 -5.03 1.12 4.84
N GLY A 53 -4.52 0.64 3.69
CA GLY A 53 -4.85 1.16 2.36
C GLY A 53 -4.26 2.57 2.14
N ARG A 54 -3.25 2.91 2.91
CA ARG A 54 -2.61 4.22 2.90
C ARG A 54 -1.10 4.05 2.92
N PRO A 55 -0.43 4.02 1.76
CA PRO A 55 1.02 3.90 1.71
C PRO A 55 1.73 4.99 2.50
N GLU A 56 2.84 4.63 3.13
CA GLU A 56 3.70 5.52 3.90
C GLU A 56 5.17 5.30 3.52
N VAL A 57 5.97 6.36 3.59
CA VAL A 57 7.42 6.26 3.44
C VAL A 57 7.99 5.67 4.73
N THR A 58 8.62 4.52 4.62
CA THR A 58 9.22 3.80 5.76
C THR A 58 10.73 3.98 5.82
N ASP A 59 11.38 4.15 4.68
CA ASP A 59 12.82 4.22 4.56
C ASP A 59 13.23 5.22 3.48
N LEU A 60 14.38 5.86 3.68
CA LEU A 60 15.01 6.77 2.71
C LEU A 60 16.52 6.60 2.75
N ASP A 61 17.06 6.05 1.68
CA ASP A 61 18.50 5.96 1.44
C ASP A 61 18.94 6.98 0.40
N VAL A 62 20.07 7.59 0.63
CA VAL A 62 20.66 8.56 -0.29
C VAL A 62 22.02 8.11 -0.78
N PHE A 63 22.36 8.51 -2.00
CA PHE A 63 23.57 8.13 -2.72
C PHE A 63 24.32 9.35 -3.21
N ASN A 64 25.58 9.15 -3.59
CA ASN A 64 26.43 10.17 -4.22
C ASN A 64 26.53 11.50 -3.44
N GLY A 65 26.52 11.41 -2.10
CA GLY A 65 26.74 12.58 -1.23
C GLY A 65 25.52 13.51 -1.06
N TRP A 66 24.33 13.06 -1.48
CA TRP A 66 23.13 13.83 -1.27
C TRP A 66 22.68 13.80 0.21
N SER A 67 22.06 14.89 0.66
CA SER A 67 21.33 14.87 1.93
C SER A 67 19.93 14.28 1.75
N GLN A 68 19.41 13.66 2.80
CA GLN A 68 18.03 13.15 2.77
C GLN A 68 17.01 14.27 2.51
N ALA A 69 17.21 15.43 3.11
CA ALA A 69 16.32 16.58 2.95
C ALA A 69 16.29 17.09 1.49
N ASP A 70 17.46 17.24 0.84
CA ASP A 70 17.52 17.72 -0.53
C ASP A 70 16.95 16.71 -1.52
N ALA A 71 17.28 15.42 -1.36
CA ALA A 71 16.75 14.37 -2.20
C ALA A 71 15.23 14.25 -2.06
N LEU A 72 14.71 14.21 -0.83
CA LEU A 72 13.28 14.15 -0.57
C LEU A 72 12.55 15.38 -1.10
N ARG A 73 13.12 16.58 -0.94
CA ARG A 73 12.55 17.82 -1.46
C ARG A 73 12.36 17.78 -2.98
N LEU A 74 13.38 17.33 -3.72
CA LEU A 74 13.29 17.21 -5.18
C LEU A 74 12.26 16.17 -5.60
N VAL A 75 12.29 14.99 -4.98
CA VAL A 75 11.32 13.91 -5.26
C VAL A 75 9.89 14.35 -4.96
N ALA A 76 9.66 14.95 -3.80
CA ALA A 76 8.33 15.45 -3.42
C ALA A 76 7.85 16.57 -4.36
N SER A 77 8.76 17.42 -4.84
CA SER A 77 8.41 18.45 -5.82
C SER A 77 7.89 17.85 -7.13
N VAL A 78 8.53 16.79 -7.63
CA VAL A 78 8.08 16.06 -8.84
C VAL A 78 6.77 15.34 -8.58
N GLU A 79 6.67 14.62 -7.46
CA GLU A 79 5.48 13.83 -7.11
C GLU A 79 4.26 14.70 -6.77
N ALA A 80 4.44 16.00 -6.48
CA ALA A 80 3.34 16.95 -6.33
C ALA A 80 2.46 17.11 -7.60
N GLN A 81 2.98 16.69 -8.76
CA GLN A 81 2.25 16.67 -10.02
C GLN A 81 1.56 15.31 -10.32
N SER A 82 1.72 14.33 -9.43
CA SER A 82 1.23 12.96 -9.60
C SER A 82 0.02 12.68 -8.69
N GLU A 83 -0.98 11.98 -9.21
CA GLU A 83 -2.15 11.54 -8.43
C GLU A 83 -1.96 10.13 -7.83
N HIS A 84 -0.78 9.53 -7.97
CA HIS A 84 -0.51 8.19 -7.50
C HIS A 84 -0.51 8.12 -5.96
N PRO A 85 -1.04 7.05 -5.31
CA PRO A 85 -1.03 6.91 -3.85
C PRO A 85 0.37 7.01 -3.21
N ILE A 86 1.40 6.52 -3.89
CA ILE A 86 2.81 6.65 -3.45
C ILE A 86 3.25 8.12 -3.45
N ALA A 87 2.85 8.90 -4.44
CA ALA A 87 3.14 10.34 -4.49
C ALA A 87 2.59 11.05 -3.25
N SER A 88 1.33 10.77 -2.90
CA SER A 88 0.71 11.31 -1.68
C SER A 88 1.47 10.91 -0.40
N ALA A 89 2.04 9.70 -0.34
CA ALA A 89 2.86 9.25 0.78
C ALA A 89 4.16 10.09 0.90
N ILE A 90 4.83 10.31 -0.23
CA ILE A 90 6.07 11.09 -0.29
C ILE A 90 5.80 12.56 0.09
N LEU A 91 4.72 13.13 -0.41
CA LEU A 91 4.33 14.52 -0.07
C LEU A 91 4.08 14.68 1.42
N ARG A 92 3.29 13.79 2.03
CA ARG A 92 3.05 13.83 3.49
C ARG A 92 4.36 13.70 4.27
N HIS A 93 5.25 12.82 3.84
CA HIS A 93 6.54 12.64 4.49
C HIS A 93 7.41 13.91 4.40
N ALA A 94 7.46 14.56 3.24
CA ALA A 94 8.16 15.82 3.06
C ALA A 94 7.54 16.96 3.90
N GLU A 95 6.22 17.03 3.99
CA GLU A 95 5.49 17.99 4.81
C GLU A 95 5.79 17.82 6.31
N THR A 96 5.83 16.59 6.82
CA THR A 96 6.21 16.34 8.22
C THR A 96 7.62 16.76 8.56
N GLN A 97 8.52 16.83 7.56
CA GLN A 97 9.87 17.33 7.71
C GLN A 97 10.00 18.85 7.45
N GLY A 98 8.87 19.53 7.18
CA GLY A 98 8.85 20.97 6.94
C GLY A 98 9.54 21.40 5.65
N LEU A 99 9.65 20.52 4.65
CA LEU A 99 10.33 20.81 3.40
C LEU A 99 9.45 21.65 2.47
N SER A 100 10.02 22.74 1.94
CA SER A 100 9.36 23.57 0.92
C SER A 100 9.62 23.00 -0.47
N LEU A 101 8.56 22.77 -1.23
CA LEU A 101 8.66 22.22 -2.58
C LEU A 101 9.20 23.26 -3.57
N ALA A 102 9.97 22.79 -4.55
CA ALA A 102 10.47 23.59 -5.64
C ALA A 102 9.49 23.63 -6.82
N ALA A 103 9.61 24.65 -7.65
CA ALA A 103 8.85 24.74 -8.90
C ALA A 103 9.31 23.66 -9.88
N VAL A 104 8.32 23.00 -10.51
CA VAL A 104 8.54 21.94 -11.48
C VAL A 104 8.21 22.43 -12.88
N THR A 105 9.08 22.14 -13.82
CA THR A 105 8.87 22.37 -15.24
C THR A 105 8.99 21.06 -16.01
N SER A 106 8.43 21.00 -17.21
CA SER A 106 8.58 19.84 -18.12
C SER A 106 8.16 18.48 -17.54
N PHE A 107 7.08 18.45 -16.73
CA PHE A 107 6.58 17.20 -16.14
C PHE A 107 6.01 16.26 -17.20
N ALA A 108 6.42 15.00 -17.15
CA ALA A 108 5.88 13.90 -17.97
C ALA A 108 5.76 12.62 -17.15
N SER A 109 4.56 12.04 -17.12
CA SER A 109 4.29 10.75 -16.48
C SER A 109 4.23 9.63 -17.51
N GLN A 110 4.85 8.51 -17.21
CA GLN A 110 4.74 7.26 -17.96
C GLN A 110 4.03 6.23 -17.08
N THR A 111 2.78 5.97 -17.41
CA THR A 111 1.90 5.09 -16.62
C THR A 111 2.57 3.75 -16.30
N GLY A 112 2.58 3.38 -15.02
CA GLY A 112 3.14 2.11 -14.53
C GLY A 112 4.67 2.02 -14.55
N HIS A 113 5.40 3.11 -14.85
CA HIS A 113 6.86 3.13 -14.94
C HIS A 113 7.46 4.19 -14.01
N GLY A 114 7.08 5.44 -14.19
CA GLY A 114 7.64 6.55 -13.41
C GLY A 114 7.34 7.91 -14.01
N VAL A 115 7.95 8.92 -13.45
CA VAL A 115 7.79 10.32 -13.85
C VAL A 115 9.15 10.95 -14.13
N ARG A 116 9.14 11.90 -15.04
CA ARG A 116 10.31 12.75 -15.35
C ARG A 116 9.90 14.20 -15.29
N ALA A 117 10.77 15.02 -14.76
CA ALA A 117 10.53 16.45 -14.66
C ALA A 117 11.84 17.22 -14.65
N GLU A 118 11.74 18.53 -14.77
CA GLU A 118 12.83 19.44 -14.52
C GLU A 118 12.51 20.26 -13.26
N VAL A 119 13.42 20.26 -12.31
CA VAL A 119 13.33 20.99 -11.05
C VAL A 119 14.62 21.79 -10.85
N GLU A 120 14.50 23.11 -10.74
CA GLU A 120 15.66 24.02 -10.57
C GLU A 120 16.72 23.85 -11.68
N GLY A 121 16.29 23.60 -12.93
CA GLY A 121 17.17 23.39 -14.08
C GLY A 121 17.87 22.04 -14.12
N ARG A 122 17.48 21.09 -13.26
CA ARG A 122 18.02 19.73 -13.20
C ARG A 122 16.97 18.73 -13.65
N ARG A 123 17.40 17.72 -14.44
CA ARG A 123 16.53 16.62 -14.85
C ARG A 123 16.35 15.64 -13.70
N VAL A 124 15.14 15.49 -13.21
CA VAL A 124 14.76 14.57 -12.12
C VAL A 124 13.91 13.44 -12.68
N LEU A 125 14.27 12.20 -12.33
CA LEU A 125 13.54 10.99 -12.64
C LEU A 125 13.11 10.34 -11.33
N VAL A 126 11.84 9.89 -11.25
CA VAL A 126 11.33 9.13 -10.10
C VAL A 126 10.54 7.94 -10.64
N GLY A 127 10.82 6.73 -10.17
CA GLY A 127 10.12 5.54 -10.67
C GLY A 127 10.69 4.21 -10.20
N ALA A 128 10.16 3.12 -10.76
CA ALA A 128 10.61 1.76 -10.50
C ALA A 128 11.98 1.49 -11.14
N ASP A 129 12.61 0.38 -10.75
CA ASP A 129 13.91 -0.08 -11.26
C ASP A 129 13.97 -0.16 -12.79
N ARG A 130 12.94 -0.76 -13.41
CA ARG A 130 12.82 -0.86 -14.88
C ARG A 130 12.79 0.50 -15.57
N PHE A 131 12.17 1.49 -14.95
CA PHE A 131 12.15 2.86 -15.48
C PHE A 131 13.55 3.47 -15.44
N MET A 132 14.26 3.34 -14.32
CA MET A 132 15.61 3.83 -14.17
C MET A 132 16.58 3.18 -15.17
N GLN A 133 16.45 1.86 -15.37
CA GLN A 133 17.24 1.12 -16.36
C GLN A 133 16.96 1.59 -17.80
N ALA A 134 15.70 1.82 -18.16
CA ALA A 134 15.31 2.37 -19.45
C ALA A 134 15.86 3.78 -19.71
N GLU A 135 16.02 4.58 -18.66
CA GLU A 135 16.61 5.92 -18.69
C GLU A 135 18.16 5.91 -18.56
N GLY A 136 18.77 4.72 -18.50
CA GLY A 136 20.22 4.54 -18.44
C GLY A 136 20.85 4.84 -17.06
N VAL A 137 20.05 4.85 -16.00
CA VAL A 137 20.53 5.07 -14.63
C VAL A 137 21.01 3.76 -14.03
N SER A 138 22.24 3.74 -13.53
CA SER A 138 22.80 2.58 -12.82
C SER A 138 22.22 2.48 -11.41
N LEU A 139 21.69 1.31 -11.05
CA LEU A 139 21.17 0.99 -9.73
C LEU A 139 22.11 0.12 -8.89
N ALA A 140 23.34 -0.14 -9.36
CA ALA A 140 24.28 -1.07 -8.71
C ALA A 140 24.52 -0.75 -7.22
N ALA A 141 24.52 0.53 -6.84
CA ALA A 141 24.69 0.94 -5.46
C ALA A 141 23.50 0.62 -4.53
N ALA A 142 22.33 0.32 -5.11
CA ALA A 142 21.08 0.08 -4.38
C ALA A 142 20.60 -1.38 -4.45
N GLU A 143 21.16 -2.24 -5.32
CA GLU A 143 20.62 -3.58 -5.62
C GLU A 143 20.41 -4.46 -4.39
N GLY A 144 21.41 -4.61 -3.53
CA GLY A 144 21.28 -5.48 -2.35
C GLY A 144 20.23 -4.99 -1.36
N ARG A 145 20.10 -3.67 -1.23
CA ARG A 145 19.13 -3.05 -0.31
C ARG A 145 17.71 -3.06 -0.86
N SER A 146 17.57 -2.84 -2.15
CA SER A 146 16.27 -2.90 -2.82
C SER A 146 15.67 -4.30 -2.75
N ALA A 147 16.49 -5.35 -2.92
CA ALA A 147 16.07 -6.74 -2.76
C ALA A 147 15.65 -7.05 -1.31
N ALA A 148 16.38 -6.54 -0.32
CA ALA A 148 16.04 -6.70 1.09
C ALA A 148 14.70 -6.03 1.42
N TRP A 149 14.47 -4.80 0.96
CA TRP A 149 13.20 -4.11 1.15
C TRP A 149 12.03 -4.82 0.47
N GLY A 150 12.24 -5.36 -0.74
CA GLY A 150 11.24 -6.20 -1.40
C GLY A 150 10.84 -7.43 -0.58
N ALA A 151 11.83 -8.11 0.03
CA ALA A 151 11.59 -9.24 0.93
C ALA A 151 10.82 -8.86 2.21
N GLU A 152 10.94 -7.60 2.65
CA GLU A 152 10.16 -7.03 3.77
C GLU A 152 8.76 -6.53 3.36
N GLY A 153 8.37 -6.72 2.10
CA GLY A 153 7.09 -6.26 1.57
C GLY A 153 7.01 -4.75 1.30
N LYS A 154 8.16 -4.08 1.22
CA LYS A 154 8.25 -2.66 0.86
C LYS A 154 8.43 -2.53 -0.66
N THR A 155 7.86 -1.49 -1.23
CA THR A 155 8.05 -1.13 -2.64
C THR A 155 9.19 -0.12 -2.75
N PRO A 156 10.34 -0.46 -3.35
CA PRO A 156 11.42 0.49 -3.58
C PRO A 156 11.07 1.41 -4.76
N LEU A 157 11.17 2.70 -4.55
CA LEU A 157 11.09 3.75 -5.54
C LEU A 157 12.45 4.42 -5.65
N PHE A 158 12.93 4.62 -6.87
CA PHE A 158 14.24 5.22 -7.12
C PHE A 158 14.09 6.64 -7.62
N ALA A 159 15.05 7.49 -7.25
CA ALA A 159 15.17 8.84 -7.77
C ALA A 159 16.56 9.08 -8.34
N ALA A 160 16.62 9.70 -9.51
CA ALA A 160 17.85 10.09 -10.14
C ALA A 160 17.83 11.56 -10.56
N VAL A 161 18.97 12.21 -10.48
CA VAL A 161 19.17 13.60 -10.93
C VAL A 161 20.32 13.62 -11.92
N ASP A 162 20.08 14.22 -13.09
CA ASP A 162 21.04 14.34 -14.18
C ASP A 162 21.70 13.00 -14.57
N GLY A 163 20.93 11.90 -14.48
CA GLY A 163 21.37 10.54 -14.84
C GLY A 163 22.07 9.78 -13.70
N ALA A 164 22.27 10.38 -12.53
CA ALA A 164 22.88 9.71 -11.38
C ALA A 164 21.83 9.37 -10.31
N LEU A 165 21.88 8.16 -9.75
CA LEU A 165 21.03 7.73 -8.64
C LEU A 165 21.30 8.63 -7.42
N VAL A 166 20.24 9.23 -6.86
CA VAL A 166 20.35 10.13 -5.68
C VAL A 166 19.63 9.59 -4.45
N ALA A 167 18.54 8.87 -4.65
CA ALA A 167 17.80 8.29 -3.54
C ALA A 167 17.10 6.98 -3.92
N MET A 168 16.83 6.18 -2.91
CA MET A 168 15.89 5.06 -2.92
C MET A 168 14.95 5.25 -1.73
N ILE A 169 13.65 5.20 -2.00
CA ILE A 169 12.57 5.43 -1.03
C ILE A 169 11.80 4.12 -0.87
N GLY A 170 11.73 3.61 0.35
CA GLY A 170 10.89 2.47 0.70
C GLY A 170 9.48 2.93 1.03
N VAL A 171 8.50 2.39 0.34
CA VAL A 171 7.09 2.67 0.60
C VAL A 171 6.38 1.37 0.95
N ALA A 172 5.65 1.36 2.06
CA ALA A 172 4.81 0.23 2.45
C ALA A 172 3.44 0.71 2.89
N ASP A 173 2.45 -0.15 2.73
CA ASP A 173 1.12 0.05 3.30
C ASP A 173 1.10 -0.62 4.68
N PRO A 174 1.04 0.13 5.78
CA PRO A 174 1.15 -0.43 7.13
C PRO A 174 0.00 -1.38 7.43
N ILE A 175 0.30 -2.46 8.13
CA ILE A 175 -0.70 -3.39 8.66
C ILE A 175 -1.53 -2.63 9.70
N LYS A 176 -2.86 -2.78 9.68
CA LYS A 176 -3.75 -2.18 10.69
C LYS A 176 -3.42 -2.75 12.06
N GLU A 177 -3.46 -1.92 13.09
CA GLU A 177 -3.21 -2.33 14.48
C GLU A 177 -4.13 -3.49 14.94
N THR A 178 -5.34 -3.55 14.40
CA THR A 178 -6.33 -4.58 14.70
C THR A 178 -6.12 -5.89 13.94
N THR A 179 -5.30 -5.91 12.89
CA THR A 179 -5.11 -7.09 12.03
C THR A 179 -4.52 -8.29 12.78
N PRO A 180 -3.46 -8.17 13.60
CA PRO A 180 -2.92 -9.32 14.32
C PRO A 180 -3.96 -10.00 15.21
N GLN A 181 -4.70 -9.21 15.99
CA GLN A 181 -5.76 -9.72 16.86
C GLN A 181 -6.90 -10.40 16.07
N ALA A 182 -7.28 -9.83 14.92
CA ALA A 182 -8.31 -10.41 14.07
C ALA A 182 -7.85 -11.76 13.48
N LEU A 183 -6.60 -11.88 13.03
CA LEU A 183 -6.05 -13.12 12.51
C LEU A 183 -5.94 -14.20 13.61
N GLU A 184 -5.56 -13.83 14.82
CA GLU A 184 -5.52 -14.74 15.97
C GLU A 184 -6.92 -15.29 16.29
N ALA A 185 -7.93 -14.43 16.37
CA ALA A 185 -9.31 -14.83 16.61
C ALA A 185 -9.86 -15.78 15.51
N LEU A 186 -9.49 -15.55 14.26
CA LEU A 186 -9.86 -16.44 13.15
C LEU A 186 -9.17 -17.81 13.25
N HIS A 187 -7.90 -17.86 13.65
CA HIS A 187 -7.18 -19.10 13.90
C HIS A 187 -7.75 -19.87 15.10
N GLU A 188 -8.09 -19.17 16.20
CA GLU A 188 -8.76 -19.78 17.36
C GLU A 188 -10.14 -20.36 17.01
N ALA A 189 -10.85 -19.74 16.04
CA ALA A 189 -12.08 -20.28 15.48
C ALA A 189 -11.86 -21.49 14.55
N GLY A 190 -10.61 -21.92 14.35
CA GLY A 190 -10.26 -23.08 13.52
C GLY A 190 -10.23 -22.81 12.03
N LEU A 191 -10.28 -21.55 11.60
CA LEU A 191 -10.28 -21.17 10.20
C LEU A 191 -8.86 -21.15 9.62
N LYS A 192 -8.73 -21.62 8.39
CA LYS A 192 -7.54 -21.43 7.57
C LYS A 192 -7.62 -20.05 6.92
N ILE A 193 -6.47 -19.36 6.87
CA ILE A 193 -6.39 -18.02 6.29
C ILE A 193 -5.55 -18.08 5.03
N ALA A 194 -6.09 -17.54 3.94
CA ALA A 194 -5.38 -17.30 2.69
C ALA A 194 -5.35 -15.78 2.43
N MET A 195 -4.18 -15.25 2.05
CA MET A 195 -4.06 -13.87 1.63
C MET A 195 -4.10 -13.79 0.11
N ILE A 196 -4.90 -12.88 -0.41
CA ILE A 196 -4.98 -12.55 -1.84
C ILE A 196 -4.36 -11.17 -2.03
N THR A 197 -3.50 -11.05 -3.02
CA THR A 197 -2.90 -9.77 -3.40
C THR A 197 -2.85 -9.65 -4.91
N GLY A 198 -3.01 -8.44 -5.43
CA GLY A 198 -2.84 -8.11 -6.84
C GLY A 198 -1.41 -7.74 -7.22
N ASP A 199 -0.50 -7.72 -6.24
CA ASP A 199 0.93 -7.40 -6.43
C ASP A 199 1.73 -8.65 -6.85
#